data_ee95da63810f057039ba1062962e07e6
#
_entry.id   ee95da63810f057039ba1062962e07e6
#
_cell.length_a   1.000
_cell.length_b   1.000
_cell.length_c   1.000
_cell.angle_alpha   90.00
_cell.angle_beta   90.00
_cell.angle_gamma   90.00
#
_symmetry.space_group_name_H-M   'P 1'
#
loop_
_entity.id
_entity.type
_entity.pdbx_description
1 polymer ?
#
loop_
_entity_poly.entity_id
_entity_poly.type
_entity_poly.pdbx_seq_one_letter_code
_entity_poly.pdbx_strand_id
1 'polypeptide(L)'
;KLFPTGSGYSEQAKEFKDEITYTPQDAASYVIGTNIDRQSYKHTAKKTDEEKQSTKKALLNKDFRQAISFAFNREAYAAQLNGKDGASKIIRNLYIPPTFVQANGKTFGEMVKTQLDTYGDEWKSTKLDDGQNGLFDAKKAKEEFAKAKTALEAEGVKFPIHIDMPVDQ
;
A
#
# COMPACT_ATOMS: atom_id res chain seq x y z
N LYS A 1 -14.21 -12.25 26.21
CA LYS A 1 -15.06 -11.68 25.17
C LYS A 1 -14.19 -11.40 23.96
N LEU A 2 -14.65 -11.79 22.77
CA LEU A 2 -14.02 -11.39 21.51
C LEU A 2 -14.63 -10.07 21.10
N PHE A 3 -13.82 -9.05 20.95
CA PHE A 3 -14.25 -7.78 20.37
C PHE A 3 -13.83 -7.76 18.90
N PRO A 4 -14.75 -7.61 17.96
CA PRO A 4 -14.39 -7.35 16.59
C PRO A 4 -13.68 -5.99 16.50
N THR A 5 -12.61 -5.92 15.75
CA THR A 5 -12.02 -4.64 15.34
C THR A 5 -13.04 -3.86 14.53
N GLY A 6 -13.22 -2.58 14.83
CA GLY A 6 -14.22 -1.76 14.17
C GLY A 6 -14.34 -0.37 14.81
N SER A 7 -15.38 0.35 14.46
CA SER A 7 -15.60 1.75 14.84
C SER A 7 -15.62 2.03 16.36
N GLY A 8 -15.84 1.04 17.20
CA GLY A 8 -15.80 1.19 18.67
C GLY A 8 -14.48 0.77 19.32
N TYR A 9 -13.48 0.31 18.54
CA TYR A 9 -12.27 -0.28 19.08
C TYR A 9 -11.49 0.66 20.01
N SER A 10 -11.33 1.92 19.66
CA SER A 10 -10.52 2.86 20.44
C SER A 10 -11.06 3.14 21.85
N GLU A 11 -12.38 3.10 22.03
CA GLU A 11 -13.02 3.28 23.35
C GLU A 11 -12.91 2.00 24.15
N GLN A 12 -13.22 0.88 23.54
CA GLN A 12 -13.12 -0.45 24.15
C GLN A 12 -11.67 -0.78 24.56
N ALA A 13 -10.70 -0.41 23.72
CA ALA A 13 -9.29 -0.62 24.00
C ALA A 13 -8.79 0.16 25.24
N LYS A 14 -9.39 1.32 25.53
CA LYS A 14 -9.06 2.08 26.75
C LYS A 14 -9.55 1.38 28.01
N GLU A 15 -10.77 0.85 27.95
CA GLU A 15 -11.42 0.19 29.08
C GLU A 15 -10.80 -1.18 29.40
N PHE A 16 -10.41 -1.94 28.37
CA PHE A 16 -9.94 -3.32 28.50
C PHE A 16 -8.48 -3.50 28.08
N LYS A 17 -7.66 -2.48 28.25
CA LYS A 17 -6.28 -2.44 27.72
C LYS A 17 -5.46 -3.67 28.11
N ASP A 18 -5.55 -4.12 29.34
CA ASP A 18 -4.76 -5.22 29.87
C ASP A 18 -5.32 -6.61 29.51
N GLU A 19 -6.52 -6.64 28.92
CA GLU A 19 -7.19 -7.87 28.49
C GLU A 19 -7.11 -8.12 26.98
N ILE A 20 -6.51 -7.17 26.23
CA ILE A 20 -6.39 -7.29 24.77
C ILE A 20 -5.32 -8.32 24.43
N THR A 21 -5.72 -9.33 23.68
CA THR A 21 -4.82 -10.31 23.09
C THR A 21 -4.95 -10.30 21.57
N TYR A 22 -3.83 -10.53 20.90
CA TYR A 22 -3.81 -10.62 19.45
C TYR A 22 -3.76 -12.08 19.01
N THR A 23 -4.55 -12.43 18.01
CA THR A 23 -4.46 -13.75 17.38
C THR A 23 -3.12 -13.90 16.66
N PRO A 24 -2.65 -15.14 16.47
CA PRO A 24 -1.52 -15.39 15.60
C PRO A 24 -1.75 -14.81 14.20
N GLN A 25 -0.66 -14.47 13.53
CA GLN A 25 -0.68 -13.99 12.16
C GLN A 25 -1.22 -15.07 11.23
N ASP A 26 -2.19 -14.71 10.40
CA ASP A 26 -2.68 -15.56 9.32
C ASP A 26 -1.94 -15.31 7.99
N ALA A 27 -2.23 -16.10 6.97
CA ALA A 27 -1.63 -15.95 5.64
C ALA A 27 -2.35 -14.91 4.76
N ALA A 28 -3.43 -14.29 5.25
CA ALA A 28 -4.20 -13.31 4.48
C ALA A 28 -3.46 -11.96 4.40
N SER A 29 -3.47 -11.37 3.22
CA SER A 29 -2.93 -10.03 2.99
C SER A 29 -3.94 -9.19 2.21
N TYR A 30 -4.21 -7.99 2.72
CA TYR A 30 -5.05 -7.01 2.04
C TYR A 30 -4.17 -6.06 1.26
N VAL A 31 -4.51 -5.87 -0.01
CA VAL A 31 -3.67 -5.08 -0.92
C VAL A 31 -4.52 -4.11 -1.74
N ILE A 32 -3.92 -3.00 -2.14
CA ILE A 32 -4.48 -2.09 -3.13
C ILE A 32 -3.87 -2.46 -4.48
N GLY A 33 -4.69 -3.03 -5.36
CA GLY A 33 -4.29 -3.34 -6.73
C GLY A 33 -4.65 -2.21 -7.69
N THR A 34 -3.79 -1.90 -8.65
CA THR A 34 -4.09 -0.96 -9.73
C THR A 34 -4.63 -1.70 -10.94
N ASN A 35 -5.83 -1.33 -11.41
CA ASN A 35 -6.37 -1.86 -12.66
C ASN A 35 -5.74 -1.11 -13.85
N ILE A 36 -4.75 -1.70 -14.47
CA ILE A 36 -4.02 -1.11 -15.60
C ILE A 36 -4.70 -1.39 -16.96
N ASP A 37 -5.69 -2.27 -16.99
CA ASP A 37 -6.46 -2.61 -18.21
C ASP A 37 -7.97 -2.57 -17.95
N ARG A 38 -8.44 -1.42 -17.50
CA ARG A 38 -9.85 -1.20 -17.16
C ARG A 38 -10.73 -1.25 -18.41
N GLN A 39 -11.71 -2.16 -18.41
CA GLN A 39 -12.64 -2.36 -19.52
C GLN A 39 -13.98 -1.64 -19.33
N SER A 40 -14.38 -1.32 -18.11
CA SER A 40 -15.67 -0.70 -17.81
C SER A 40 -15.52 0.59 -16.99
N TYR A 41 -16.25 1.61 -17.41
CA TYR A 41 -16.29 2.93 -16.78
C TYR A 41 -17.69 3.31 -16.28
N LYS A 42 -18.53 2.31 -15.94
CA LYS A 42 -19.90 2.55 -15.44
C LYS A 42 -19.91 3.36 -14.15
N HIS A 43 -18.96 3.10 -13.26
CA HIS A 43 -18.84 3.76 -11.96
C HIS A 43 -17.56 4.61 -11.92
N THR A 44 -17.62 5.77 -12.54
CA THR A 44 -16.49 6.70 -12.61
C THR A 44 -16.94 8.14 -12.57
N ALA A 45 -16.14 9.01 -11.96
CA ALA A 45 -16.30 10.45 -12.04
C ALA A 45 -15.76 11.05 -13.35
N LYS A 46 -14.99 10.30 -14.13
CA LYS A 46 -14.39 10.76 -15.39
C LYS A 46 -15.47 11.01 -16.44
N LYS A 47 -15.45 12.19 -17.05
CA LYS A 47 -16.46 12.64 -18.01
C LYS A 47 -16.02 12.45 -19.46
N THR A 48 -14.73 12.51 -19.73
CA THR A 48 -14.17 12.49 -21.09
C THR A 48 -13.29 11.27 -21.33
N ASP A 49 -13.11 10.92 -22.59
CA ASP A 49 -12.18 9.86 -22.97
C ASP A 49 -10.72 10.28 -22.72
N GLU A 50 -10.43 11.57 -22.80
CA GLU A 50 -9.11 12.11 -22.46
C GLU A 50 -8.77 11.85 -20.98
N GLU A 51 -9.70 12.06 -20.03
CA GLU A 51 -9.51 11.74 -18.62
C GLU A 51 -9.29 10.23 -18.39
N LYS A 52 -10.04 9.38 -19.09
CA LYS A 52 -9.86 7.91 -19.02
C LYS A 52 -8.48 7.49 -19.53
N GLN A 53 -8.06 8.02 -20.68
CA GLN A 53 -6.75 7.73 -21.27
C GLN A 53 -5.61 8.28 -20.40
N SER A 54 -5.73 9.48 -19.88
CA SER A 54 -4.75 10.07 -18.96
C SER A 54 -4.57 9.21 -17.70
N THR A 55 -5.66 8.73 -17.12
CA THR A 55 -5.59 7.81 -15.98
C THR A 55 -4.95 6.47 -16.35
N LYS A 56 -5.30 5.90 -17.52
CA LYS A 56 -4.70 4.64 -17.99
C LYS A 56 -3.18 4.78 -18.15
N LYS A 57 -2.73 5.83 -18.84
CA LYS A 57 -1.29 6.12 -19.00
C LYS A 57 -0.59 6.30 -17.66
N ALA A 58 -1.19 7.08 -16.76
CA ALA A 58 -0.62 7.28 -15.42
C ALA A 58 -0.49 5.97 -14.64
N LEU A 59 -1.50 5.11 -14.64
CA LEU A 59 -1.45 3.82 -13.96
C LEU A 59 -0.49 2.81 -14.62
N LEU A 60 -0.19 2.95 -15.91
CA LEU A 60 0.84 2.17 -16.59
C LEU A 60 2.25 2.68 -16.29
N ASN A 61 2.41 3.94 -15.93
CA ASN A 61 3.71 4.51 -15.57
C ASN A 61 4.20 3.95 -14.23
N LYS A 62 5.40 3.40 -14.21
CA LYS A 62 6.01 2.78 -13.01
C LYS A 62 6.18 3.80 -11.89
N ASP A 63 6.75 4.96 -12.20
CA ASP A 63 7.11 5.98 -11.20
C ASP A 63 5.84 6.57 -10.56
N PHE A 64 4.75 6.68 -11.33
CA PHE A 64 3.45 7.10 -10.80
C PHE A 64 2.91 6.10 -9.76
N ARG A 65 2.98 4.80 -10.04
CA ARG A 65 2.56 3.77 -9.08
C ARG A 65 3.47 3.73 -7.84
N GLN A 66 4.77 3.91 -8.02
CA GLN A 66 5.73 4.00 -6.91
C GLN A 66 5.45 5.22 -6.04
N ALA A 67 5.14 6.38 -6.64
CA ALA A 67 4.75 7.58 -5.91
C ALA A 67 3.53 7.33 -5.00
N ILE A 68 2.50 6.65 -5.52
CA ILE A 68 1.32 6.27 -4.73
C ILE A 68 1.71 5.35 -3.56
N SER A 69 2.54 4.33 -3.83
CA SER A 69 2.98 3.39 -2.82
C SER A 69 3.77 4.05 -1.69
N PHE A 70 4.69 4.95 -2.02
CA PHE A 70 5.45 5.71 -1.02
C PHE A 70 4.63 6.77 -0.28
N ALA A 71 3.57 7.30 -0.90
CA ALA A 71 2.68 8.28 -0.27
C ALA A 71 1.70 7.66 0.73
N PHE A 72 1.40 6.37 0.63
CA PHE A 72 0.37 5.74 1.45
C PHE A 72 0.88 5.37 2.84
N ASN A 73 0.47 6.17 3.83
CA ASN A 73 0.76 5.89 5.24
C ASN A 73 -0.16 4.80 5.79
N ARG A 74 0.27 3.53 5.63
CA ARG A 74 -0.49 2.36 6.07
C ARG A 74 -0.62 2.28 7.59
N GLU A 75 0.34 2.79 8.33
CA GLU A 75 0.27 2.82 9.80
C GLU A 75 -0.86 3.75 10.26
N ALA A 76 -0.94 4.96 9.71
CA ALA A 76 -2.02 5.88 10.02
C ALA A 76 -3.40 5.30 9.63
N TYR A 77 -3.49 4.63 8.48
CA TYR A 77 -4.71 3.96 8.05
C TYR A 77 -5.09 2.81 8.98
N ALA A 78 -4.15 1.92 9.28
CA ALA A 78 -4.37 0.78 10.16
C ALA A 78 -4.75 1.21 11.59
N ALA A 79 -4.17 2.31 12.07
CA ALA A 79 -4.47 2.84 13.39
C ALA A 79 -5.92 3.36 13.55
N GLN A 80 -6.56 3.76 12.46
CA GLN A 80 -7.98 4.16 12.48
C GLN A 80 -8.91 2.98 12.79
N LEU A 81 -8.53 1.78 12.35
CA LEU A 81 -9.33 0.57 12.50
C LEU A 81 -8.96 -0.23 13.76
N ASN A 82 -7.69 -0.25 14.12
CA ASN A 82 -7.14 -1.16 15.12
C ASN A 82 -6.44 -0.44 16.29
N GLY A 83 -6.50 0.88 16.35
CA GLY A 83 -5.70 1.67 17.29
C GLY A 83 -4.20 1.64 16.97
N LYS A 84 -3.43 2.50 17.62
CA LYS A 84 -1.97 2.60 17.38
C LYS A 84 -1.24 1.30 17.69
N ASP A 85 -1.57 0.66 18.80
CA ASP A 85 -0.92 -0.58 19.23
C ASP A 85 -1.27 -1.77 18.31
N GLY A 86 -2.48 -1.78 17.75
CA GLY A 86 -2.93 -2.80 16.80
C GLY A 86 -2.37 -2.62 15.38
N ALA A 87 -2.05 -1.41 14.98
CA ALA A 87 -1.55 -1.11 13.63
C ALA A 87 -0.31 -1.93 13.28
N SER A 88 0.68 -1.98 14.17
CA SER A 88 1.91 -2.75 13.97
C SER A 88 1.69 -4.27 13.85
N LYS A 89 0.54 -4.77 14.29
CA LYS A 89 0.22 -6.21 14.24
C LYS A 89 -0.35 -6.65 12.89
N ILE A 90 -0.88 -5.71 12.09
CA ILE A 90 -1.58 -6.02 10.84
C ILE A 90 -0.86 -5.54 9.58
N ILE A 91 0.13 -4.66 9.70
CA ILE A 91 0.88 -4.16 8.54
C ILE A 91 1.72 -5.29 7.94
N ARG A 92 1.58 -5.47 6.62
CA ARG A 92 2.36 -6.41 5.81
C ARG A 92 3.09 -5.66 4.71
N ASN A 93 4.35 -5.99 4.49
CA ASN A 93 5.17 -5.42 3.41
C ASN A 93 5.29 -6.37 2.21
N LEU A 94 4.91 -7.62 2.38
CA LEU A 94 4.91 -8.66 1.35
C LEU A 94 3.54 -9.34 1.29
N TYR A 95 3.21 -9.95 0.14
CA TYR A 95 2.00 -10.74 -0.03
C TYR A 95 2.01 -12.00 0.86
N ILE A 96 3.19 -12.62 1.01
CA ILE A 96 3.42 -13.74 1.90
C ILE A 96 4.19 -13.20 3.10
N PRO A 97 3.77 -13.47 4.35
CA PRO A 97 4.54 -13.07 5.52
C PRO A 97 6.00 -13.54 5.41
N PRO A 98 6.97 -12.70 5.80
CA PRO A 98 8.39 -12.94 5.52
C PRO A 98 8.92 -14.29 6.01
N THR A 99 8.36 -14.80 7.11
CA THR A 99 8.82 -16.02 7.77
C THR A 99 8.04 -17.28 7.42
N PHE A 100 6.96 -17.19 6.62
CA PHE A 100 6.09 -18.34 6.32
C PHE A 100 6.76 -19.35 5.37
N VAL A 101 7.67 -18.90 4.55
CA VAL A 101 8.39 -19.76 3.58
C VAL A 101 9.87 -19.59 3.78
N GLN A 102 10.58 -20.71 3.76
CA GLN A 102 12.05 -20.75 3.81
C GLN A 102 12.58 -21.63 2.69
N ALA A 103 13.67 -21.21 2.08
CA ALA A 103 14.41 -21.99 1.10
C ALA A 103 15.91 -21.71 1.23
N ASN A 104 16.73 -22.76 1.16
CA ASN A 104 18.19 -22.66 1.24
C ASN A 104 18.70 -21.86 2.45
N GLY A 105 18.05 -22.04 3.61
CA GLY A 105 18.42 -21.35 4.86
C GLY A 105 18.06 -19.87 4.92
N LYS A 106 17.29 -19.35 3.95
CA LYS A 106 16.80 -17.97 3.93
C LYS A 106 15.29 -17.94 4.01
N THR A 107 14.76 -16.94 4.69
CA THR A 107 13.33 -16.63 4.69
C THR A 107 12.90 -15.99 3.37
N PHE A 108 11.60 -16.05 3.06
CA PHE A 108 11.03 -15.38 1.90
C PHE A 108 11.34 -13.88 1.90
N GLY A 109 11.23 -13.22 3.07
CA GLY A 109 11.56 -11.80 3.21
C GLY A 109 12.99 -11.46 2.84
N GLU A 110 13.96 -12.29 3.29
CA GLU A 110 15.38 -12.11 2.93
C GLU A 110 15.64 -12.31 1.44
N MET A 111 14.98 -13.28 0.81
CA MET A 111 15.10 -13.52 -0.63
C MET A 111 14.53 -12.35 -1.44
N VAL A 112 13.34 -11.86 -1.08
CA VAL A 112 12.73 -10.69 -1.74
C VAL A 112 13.58 -9.44 -1.54
N LYS A 113 14.11 -9.21 -0.34
CA LYS A 113 14.99 -8.06 -0.07
C LYS A 113 16.25 -8.11 -0.92
N THR A 114 16.88 -9.26 -1.01
CA THR A 114 18.06 -9.47 -1.89
C THR A 114 17.74 -9.11 -3.34
N GLN A 115 16.56 -9.50 -3.84
CA GLN A 115 16.13 -9.17 -5.19
C GLN A 115 15.81 -7.67 -5.32
N LEU A 116 15.13 -7.08 -4.36
CA LEU A 116 14.75 -5.67 -4.36
C LEU A 116 15.98 -4.75 -4.43
N ASP A 117 17.03 -5.09 -3.73
CA ASP A 117 18.29 -4.33 -3.70
C ASP A 117 18.99 -4.24 -5.08
N THR A 118 18.62 -5.14 -6.01
CA THR A 118 19.15 -5.10 -7.40
C THR A 118 18.43 -4.09 -8.30
N TYR A 119 17.27 -3.55 -7.89
CA TYR A 119 16.49 -2.63 -8.72
C TYR A 119 16.95 -1.19 -8.64
N GLY A 120 17.74 -0.83 -7.63
CA GLY A 120 18.29 0.52 -7.49
C GLY A 120 18.60 0.88 -6.04
N ASP A 121 19.41 1.94 -5.87
CA ASP A 121 19.84 2.39 -4.54
C ASP A 121 18.67 2.90 -3.69
N GLU A 122 17.62 3.40 -4.33
CA GLU A 122 16.41 3.85 -3.69
C GLU A 122 15.70 2.77 -2.87
N TRP A 123 15.92 1.49 -3.20
CA TRP A 123 15.32 0.36 -2.51
C TRP A 123 16.13 -0.17 -1.33
N LYS A 124 17.43 0.16 -1.25
CA LYS A 124 18.34 -0.37 -0.22
C LYS A 124 17.90 -0.09 1.21
N SER A 125 17.29 1.06 1.46
CA SER A 125 16.77 1.45 2.77
C SER A 125 15.40 0.88 3.11
N THR A 126 14.73 0.22 2.16
CA THR A 126 13.38 -0.32 2.35
C THR A 126 13.40 -1.54 3.26
N LYS A 127 12.58 -1.51 4.32
CA LYS A 127 12.38 -2.63 5.24
C LYS A 127 11.13 -3.40 4.85
N LEU A 128 11.27 -4.71 4.75
CA LEU A 128 10.17 -5.62 4.35
C LEU A 128 9.59 -6.41 5.52
N ASP A 129 10.11 -6.19 6.74
CA ASP A 129 9.60 -6.86 7.93
C ASP A 129 8.15 -6.45 8.22
N ASP A 130 7.36 -7.40 8.71
CA ASP A 130 5.99 -7.14 9.14
C ASP A 130 5.95 -6.18 10.32
N GLY A 131 4.82 -5.50 10.46
CA GLY A 131 4.61 -4.54 11.54
C GLY A 131 5.28 -3.19 11.35
N GLN A 132 6.05 -3.01 10.28
CA GLN A 132 6.71 -1.75 9.94
C GLN A 132 6.09 -1.13 8.70
N ASN A 133 6.01 0.20 8.67
CA ASN A 133 5.55 0.95 7.48
C ASN A 133 6.73 1.19 6.52
N GLY A 134 7.38 0.11 6.08
CA GLY A 134 8.65 0.14 5.36
C GLY A 134 8.64 0.78 3.97
N LEU A 135 7.44 0.97 3.39
CA LEU A 135 7.28 1.61 2.08
C LEU A 135 6.84 3.08 2.16
N PHE A 136 6.45 3.58 3.32
CA PHE A 136 6.04 4.98 3.45
C PHE A 136 7.25 5.91 3.48
N ASP A 137 7.36 6.78 2.48
CA ASP A 137 8.39 7.82 2.40
C ASP A 137 7.85 9.00 1.59
N ALA A 138 7.44 10.06 2.28
CA ALA A 138 6.84 11.24 1.66
C ALA A 138 7.82 12.00 0.73
N LYS A 139 9.13 11.90 0.97
CA LYS A 139 10.15 12.52 0.11
C LYS A 139 10.26 11.74 -1.20
N LYS A 140 10.45 10.42 -1.12
CA LYS A 140 10.48 9.55 -2.30
C LYS A 140 9.18 9.64 -3.10
N ALA A 141 8.02 9.71 -2.43
CA ALA A 141 6.74 9.91 -3.12
C ALA A 141 6.73 11.15 -4.01
N LYS A 142 7.25 12.27 -3.52
CA LYS A 142 7.35 13.51 -4.30
C LYS A 142 8.35 13.40 -5.46
N GLU A 143 9.49 12.77 -5.23
CA GLU A 143 10.52 12.56 -6.24
C GLU A 143 10.01 11.67 -7.38
N GLU A 144 9.39 10.53 -7.05
CA GLU A 144 8.80 9.64 -8.05
C GLU A 144 7.63 10.30 -8.79
N PHE A 145 6.79 11.06 -8.08
CA PHE A 145 5.72 11.81 -8.72
C PHE A 145 6.24 12.86 -9.69
N ALA A 146 7.32 13.57 -9.37
CA ALA A 146 7.92 14.56 -10.26
C ALA A 146 8.46 13.92 -11.55
N LYS A 147 9.16 12.77 -11.43
CA LYS A 147 9.61 11.98 -12.60
C LYS A 147 8.42 11.55 -13.47
N ALA A 148 7.41 10.94 -12.83
CA ALA A 148 6.22 10.48 -13.50
C ALA A 148 5.49 11.61 -14.22
N LYS A 149 5.32 12.76 -13.55
CA LYS A 149 4.64 13.92 -14.11
C LYS A 149 5.34 14.42 -15.38
N THR A 150 6.66 14.58 -15.34
CA THR A 150 7.45 15.03 -16.51
C THR A 150 7.28 14.07 -17.69
N ALA A 151 7.39 12.75 -17.46
CA ALA A 151 7.24 11.76 -18.51
C ALA A 151 5.81 11.74 -19.09
N LEU A 152 4.81 11.79 -18.23
CA LEU A 152 3.41 11.75 -18.64
C LEU A 152 2.96 13.02 -19.39
N GLU A 153 3.42 14.20 -18.97
CA GLU A 153 3.16 15.46 -19.70
C GLU A 153 3.78 15.44 -21.10
N ALA A 154 4.97 14.84 -21.24
CA ALA A 154 5.59 14.64 -22.57
C ALA A 154 4.78 13.69 -23.47
N GLU A 155 3.99 12.77 -22.89
CA GLU A 155 3.05 11.90 -23.59
C GLU A 155 1.66 12.54 -23.82
N GLY A 156 1.49 13.81 -23.48
CA GLY A 156 0.24 14.55 -23.62
C GLY A 156 -0.80 14.28 -22.53
N VAL A 157 -0.38 13.69 -21.40
CA VAL A 157 -1.27 13.47 -20.24
C VAL A 157 -1.53 14.79 -19.54
N LYS A 158 -2.80 15.06 -19.22
CA LYS A 158 -3.20 16.24 -18.46
C LYS A 158 -3.45 15.91 -17.01
N PHE A 159 -3.01 16.77 -16.12
CA PHE A 159 -3.26 16.72 -14.70
C PHE A 159 -4.40 17.66 -14.28
N PRO A 160 -5.13 17.37 -13.21
CA PRO A 160 -4.95 16.26 -12.27
C PRO A 160 -5.40 14.90 -12.83
N ILE A 161 -4.79 13.81 -12.33
CA ILE A 161 -5.23 12.45 -12.61
C ILE A 161 -6.32 12.05 -11.59
N HIS A 162 -7.48 11.63 -12.09
CA HIS A 162 -8.57 11.13 -11.27
C HIS A 162 -8.54 9.61 -11.17
N ILE A 163 -8.31 9.09 -9.96
CA ILE A 163 -8.32 7.65 -9.69
C ILE A 163 -9.64 7.29 -9.01
N ASP A 164 -10.37 6.33 -9.57
CA ASP A 164 -11.54 5.76 -8.92
C ASP A 164 -11.09 4.65 -7.97
N MET A 165 -11.51 4.70 -6.73
CA MET A 165 -11.27 3.67 -5.74
C MET A 165 -12.63 3.13 -5.27
N PRO A 166 -13.09 1.97 -5.79
CA PRO A 166 -14.30 1.35 -5.30
C PRO A 166 -14.08 0.85 -3.87
N VAL A 167 -15.08 1.05 -3.02
CA VAL A 167 -15.11 0.55 -1.65
C VAL A 167 -16.44 -0.13 -1.40
N ASP A 168 -16.46 -1.20 -0.63
CA ASP A 168 -17.69 -1.80 -0.13
C ASP A 168 -18.29 -0.89 0.95
N GLN A 169 -19.61 -0.77 0.95
CA GLN A 169 -20.38 0.01 1.94
C GLN A 169 -21.08 -0.92 2.91
#